data_c98ce8daa3883196fde5c995c1b0e767
#
_entry.id   c98ce8daa3883196fde5c995c1b0e767
#
_cell.length_a   1.000
_cell.length_b   1.000
_cell.length_c   1.000
_cell.angle_alpha   90.00
_cell.angle_beta   90.00
_cell.angle_gamma   90.00
#
_symmetry.space_group_name_H-M   'P 1'
#
loop_
_entity.id
_entity.type
_entity.pdbx_description
1 polymer ?
#
loop_
_entity_poly.entity_id
_entity_poly.type
_entity_poly.pdbx_seq_one_letter_code
_entity_poly.pdbx_strand_id
1 'polypeptide(L)'
;LCRFLVSRGWVINLEEYRTAPGRYAELEIPEWVYRIPNAWLVVPLIVNQEMTGFVILTSARTPINVNWEVNDVLRTAGCQAAGFLARMQATEALLEARKFDAFNKMSAFVVHDLKNIVTQLSLLLRNAERHRDNPEFQQDMLMTVEHSVERMRQLMMQLREGATPPGTACGVQLTDIIDRIRQSKMKQGRTVDMTISEHLATRGHAERLERVISHLVQNALDATDEDGRVWVSLKRHGDRAIVEVGDTGQGMSEEFIRDRLFKPFQSTKQAGMGIGAYESAQYIREMGGELQVASQEGKGTLVTLILPLFNAVTRSDLQETERT
;
A
#
# COMPACT_ATOMS: atom_id res chain seq x y z
N LEU A 1 -0.93 1.19 -41.29
CA LEU A 1 -0.75 -0.04 -40.50
C LEU A 1 -1.92 -0.24 -39.52
N CYS A 2 -2.12 0.63 -38.51
CA CYS A 2 -3.13 0.44 -37.44
C CYS A 2 -4.57 0.32 -38.00
N ARG A 3 -4.94 1.15 -38.97
CA ARG A 3 -6.28 1.07 -39.62
C ARG A 3 -6.51 -0.30 -40.25
N PHE A 4 -5.52 -0.85 -40.94
CA PHE A 4 -5.59 -2.17 -41.56
C PHE A 4 -5.72 -3.28 -40.48
N LEU A 5 -4.93 -3.23 -39.41
CA LEU A 5 -5.00 -4.19 -38.31
C LEU A 5 -6.37 -4.19 -37.65
N VAL A 6 -6.96 -3.02 -37.39
CA VAL A 6 -8.31 -2.90 -36.82
C VAL A 6 -9.38 -3.44 -37.76
N SER A 7 -9.33 -3.06 -39.05
CA SER A 7 -10.39 -3.42 -40.02
C SER A 7 -10.38 -4.90 -40.39
N ARG A 8 -9.20 -5.53 -40.45
CA ARG A 8 -9.06 -6.91 -40.94
C ARG A 8 -8.77 -7.91 -39.82
N GLY A 9 -8.14 -7.47 -38.72
CA GLY A 9 -7.70 -8.37 -37.64
C GLY A 9 -6.66 -9.42 -38.07
N TRP A 10 -5.92 -9.16 -39.16
CA TRP A 10 -5.00 -10.12 -39.72
C TRP A 10 -3.61 -10.01 -39.09
N VAL A 11 -2.92 -11.14 -39.00
CA VAL A 11 -1.46 -11.19 -38.80
C VAL A 11 -0.82 -10.81 -40.13
N ILE A 12 0.07 -9.82 -40.11
CA ILE A 12 0.78 -9.39 -41.31
C ILE A 12 2.12 -10.12 -41.38
N ASN A 13 2.38 -10.86 -42.47
CA ASN A 13 3.67 -11.42 -42.78
C ASN A 13 4.46 -10.42 -43.63
N LEU A 14 5.54 -9.86 -43.08
CA LEU A 14 6.35 -8.83 -43.74
C LEU A 14 7.10 -9.36 -44.94
N GLU A 15 7.46 -10.65 -44.98
CA GLU A 15 8.08 -11.29 -46.15
C GLU A 15 7.04 -11.44 -47.28
N GLU A 16 5.86 -11.94 -46.95
CA GLU A 16 4.76 -12.06 -47.91
C GLU A 16 4.35 -10.69 -48.46
N TYR A 17 4.31 -9.67 -47.60
CA TYR A 17 4.01 -8.30 -48.02
C TYR A 17 5.02 -7.78 -49.04
N ARG A 18 6.34 -8.11 -48.92
CA ARG A 18 7.39 -7.71 -49.88
C ARG A 18 7.24 -8.43 -51.22
N THR A 19 6.82 -9.69 -51.20
CA THR A 19 6.75 -10.53 -52.41
C THR A 19 5.40 -10.44 -53.11
N ALA A 20 4.33 -10.22 -52.37
CA ALA A 20 2.94 -10.16 -52.90
C ALA A 20 2.13 -9.04 -52.22
N PRO A 21 2.48 -7.74 -52.43
CA PRO A 21 1.83 -6.63 -51.75
C PRO A 21 0.32 -6.52 -52.09
N GLY A 22 -0.11 -7.01 -53.22
CA GLY A 22 -1.52 -6.97 -53.64
C GLY A 22 -2.49 -7.76 -52.72
N ARG A 23 -1.99 -8.70 -51.91
CA ARG A 23 -2.79 -9.38 -50.87
C ARG A 23 -3.19 -8.49 -49.72
N TYR A 24 -2.39 -7.48 -49.46
CA TYR A 24 -2.56 -6.54 -48.37
C TYR A 24 -3.00 -5.18 -48.93
N ALA A 25 -4.01 -5.16 -49.83
CA ALA A 25 -4.51 -3.94 -50.42
C ALA A 25 -4.78 -2.88 -49.33
N GLU A 26 -4.35 -1.63 -49.55
CA GLU A 26 -4.44 -0.50 -48.62
C GLU A 26 -3.54 -0.53 -47.40
N LEU A 27 -2.62 -1.50 -47.26
CA LEU A 27 -1.66 -1.55 -46.19
C LEU A 27 -0.42 -0.72 -46.53
N GLU A 28 -0.15 0.31 -45.72
CA GLU A 28 1.11 1.03 -45.70
C GLU A 28 1.89 0.65 -44.44
N ILE A 29 3.12 0.13 -44.63
CA ILE A 29 4.01 -0.20 -43.52
C ILE A 29 4.96 0.99 -43.29
N PRO A 30 4.95 1.57 -42.06
CA PRO A 30 5.86 2.65 -41.73
C PRO A 30 7.33 2.24 -41.82
N GLU A 31 8.21 3.15 -42.25
CA GLU A 31 9.64 2.89 -42.44
C GLU A 31 10.34 2.36 -41.15
N TRP A 32 9.91 2.79 -40.00
CA TRP A 32 10.54 2.36 -38.73
C TRP A 32 10.39 0.87 -38.48
N VAL A 33 9.34 0.20 -39.00
CA VAL A 33 9.15 -1.25 -38.91
C VAL A 33 10.30 -1.98 -39.62
N TYR A 34 10.75 -1.45 -40.75
CA TYR A 34 11.85 -2.04 -41.53
C TYR A 34 13.23 -1.83 -40.87
N ARG A 35 13.33 -0.92 -39.89
CA ARG A 35 14.56 -0.72 -39.09
C ARG A 35 14.72 -1.73 -37.97
N ILE A 36 13.66 -2.50 -37.67
CA ILE A 36 13.73 -3.58 -36.68
C ILE A 36 14.45 -4.79 -37.29
N PRO A 37 15.59 -5.21 -36.73
CA PRO A 37 16.32 -6.37 -37.27
C PRO A 37 15.45 -7.62 -37.28
N ASN A 38 15.41 -8.30 -38.41
CA ASN A 38 14.67 -9.56 -38.58
C ASN A 38 13.18 -9.48 -38.26
N ALA A 39 12.54 -8.29 -38.36
CA ALA A 39 11.09 -8.18 -38.25
C ALA A 39 10.39 -9.10 -39.27
N TRP A 40 9.48 -9.93 -38.77
CA TRP A 40 8.87 -11.00 -39.55
C TRP A 40 7.35 -10.94 -39.57
N LEU A 41 6.69 -10.98 -38.41
CA LEU A 41 5.24 -10.93 -38.32
C LEU A 41 4.76 -9.76 -37.46
N VAL A 42 3.63 -9.14 -37.85
CA VAL A 42 2.93 -8.15 -37.02
C VAL A 42 1.61 -8.76 -36.55
N VAL A 43 1.48 -8.96 -35.27
CA VAL A 43 0.31 -9.58 -34.61
C VAL A 43 -0.51 -8.51 -33.93
N PRO A 44 -1.79 -8.31 -34.30
CA PRO A 44 -2.65 -7.33 -33.67
C PRO A 44 -3.07 -7.77 -32.27
N LEU A 45 -3.13 -6.83 -31.33
CA LEU A 45 -3.67 -7.00 -29.99
C LEU A 45 -5.05 -6.32 -29.95
N ILE A 46 -6.09 -7.10 -30.25
CA ILE A 46 -7.47 -6.60 -30.36
C ILE A 46 -8.35 -7.31 -29.32
N VAL A 47 -9.14 -6.53 -28.57
CA VAL A 47 -10.18 -7.01 -27.67
C VAL A 47 -11.46 -6.19 -27.90
N ASN A 48 -12.60 -6.84 -28.00
CA ASN A 48 -13.91 -6.18 -28.23
C ASN A 48 -13.92 -5.18 -29.39
N GLN A 49 -13.23 -5.49 -30.50
CA GLN A 49 -13.06 -4.64 -31.69
C GLN A 49 -12.21 -3.37 -31.47
N GLU A 50 -11.64 -3.20 -30.30
CA GLU A 50 -10.70 -2.13 -30.01
C GLU A 50 -9.27 -2.66 -30.02
N MET A 51 -8.37 -1.92 -30.65
CA MET A 51 -6.95 -2.26 -30.73
C MET A 51 -6.21 -1.63 -29.57
N THR A 52 -5.69 -2.46 -28.68
CA THR A 52 -4.81 -2.04 -27.58
C THR A 52 -3.39 -1.78 -28.07
N GLY A 53 -2.96 -2.47 -29.12
CA GLY A 53 -1.63 -2.37 -29.69
C GLY A 53 -1.35 -3.45 -30.72
N PHE A 54 -0.09 -3.69 -31.01
CA PHE A 54 0.38 -4.83 -31.82
C PHE A 54 1.75 -5.28 -31.36
N VAL A 55 2.11 -6.51 -31.67
CA VAL A 55 3.42 -7.09 -31.39
C VAL A 55 4.13 -7.36 -32.70
N ILE A 56 5.41 -7.02 -32.81
CA ILE A 56 6.26 -7.41 -33.93
C ILE A 56 7.12 -8.58 -33.47
N LEU A 57 6.94 -9.71 -34.16
CA LEU A 57 7.75 -10.89 -33.95
C LEU A 57 8.92 -10.87 -34.91
N THR A 58 10.10 -11.24 -34.43
CA THR A 58 11.27 -11.45 -35.25
C THR A 58 11.32 -12.88 -35.78
N SER A 59 12.04 -13.10 -36.89
CA SER A 59 12.16 -14.43 -37.50
C SER A 59 12.68 -15.47 -36.51
N ALA A 60 12.05 -16.65 -36.52
CA ALA A 60 12.47 -17.75 -35.69
C ALA A 60 13.85 -18.30 -36.11
N ARG A 61 14.58 -18.88 -35.17
CA ARG A 61 15.87 -19.54 -35.46
C ARG A 61 15.73 -20.74 -36.42
N THR A 62 14.58 -21.39 -36.39
CA THR A 62 14.22 -22.49 -37.29
C THR A 62 13.16 -21.98 -38.28
N PRO A 63 13.29 -22.28 -39.59
CA PRO A 63 12.28 -21.89 -40.58
C PRO A 63 10.91 -22.46 -40.23
N ILE A 64 9.93 -21.58 -40.09
CA ILE A 64 8.53 -21.93 -39.82
C ILE A 64 7.72 -21.50 -41.01
N ASN A 65 6.97 -22.44 -41.61
CA ASN A 65 6.03 -22.12 -42.67
C ASN A 65 4.76 -21.51 -42.05
N VAL A 66 4.49 -20.21 -42.34
CA VAL A 66 3.31 -19.50 -41.87
C VAL A 66 2.12 -19.96 -42.67
N ASN A 67 1.37 -20.88 -42.11
CA ASN A 67 0.11 -21.38 -42.66
C ASN A 67 -1.11 -20.78 -41.88
N TRP A 68 -2.31 -21.18 -42.26
CA TRP A 68 -3.52 -20.71 -41.62
C TRP A 68 -3.62 -21.08 -40.11
N GLU A 69 -3.09 -22.23 -39.72
CA GLU A 69 -3.04 -22.69 -38.31
C GLU A 69 -2.17 -21.77 -37.46
N VAL A 70 -0.96 -21.44 -37.94
CA VAL A 70 -0.03 -20.51 -37.28
C VAL A 70 -0.67 -19.13 -37.12
N ASN A 71 -1.35 -18.65 -38.17
CA ASN A 71 -2.05 -17.38 -38.12
C ASN A 71 -3.20 -17.38 -37.10
N ASP A 72 -3.94 -18.47 -36.96
CA ASP A 72 -5.04 -18.59 -36.03
C ASP A 72 -4.55 -18.67 -34.57
N VAL A 73 -3.47 -19.42 -34.33
CA VAL A 73 -2.79 -19.46 -33.02
C VAL A 73 -2.28 -18.07 -32.64
N LEU A 74 -1.60 -17.37 -33.54
CA LEU A 74 -1.07 -16.03 -33.27
C LEU A 74 -2.16 -15.02 -33.02
N ARG A 75 -3.27 -15.08 -33.77
CA ARG A 75 -4.44 -14.23 -33.55
C ARG A 75 -5.07 -14.50 -32.18
N THR A 76 -5.23 -15.76 -31.82
CA THR A 76 -5.78 -16.16 -30.53
C THR A 76 -4.89 -15.70 -29.38
N ALA A 77 -3.57 -15.91 -29.50
CA ALA A 77 -2.61 -15.42 -28.53
C ALA A 77 -2.62 -13.87 -28.40
N GLY A 78 -2.74 -13.18 -29.55
CA GLY A 78 -2.90 -11.72 -29.59
C GLY A 78 -4.15 -11.23 -28.87
N CYS A 79 -5.30 -11.88 -29.08
CA CYS A 79 -6.54 -11.56 -28.37
C CYS A 79 -6.41 -11.80 -26.85
N GLN A 80 -5.78 -12.90 -26.41
CA GLN A 80 -5.55 -13.17 -24.99
C GLN A 80 -4.61 -12.15 -24.35
N ALA A 81 -3.51 -11.82 -25.03
CA ALA A 81 -2.59 -10.79 -24.58
C ALA A 81 -3.26 -9.41 -24.49
N ALA A 82 -4.07 -9.03 -25.48
CA ALA A 82 -4.86 -7.81 -25.47
C ALA A 82 -5.83 -7.77 -24.28
N GLY A 83 -6.54 -8.88 -24.02
CA GLY A 83 -7.46 -9.01 -22.89
C GLY A 83 -6.76 -8.91 -21.52
N PHE A 84 -5.55 -9.43 -21.41
CA PHE A 84 -4.74 -9.29 -20.21
C PHE A 84 -4.29 -7.83 -20.00
N LEU A 85 -3.77 -7.19 -21.04
CA LEU A 85 -3.33 -5.78 -20.97
C LEU A 85 -4.50 -4.85 -20.66
N ALA A 86 -5.65 -5.03 -21.30
CA ALA A 86 -6.84 -4.23 -21.02
C ALA A 86 -7.30 -4.36 -19.55
N ARG A 87 -7.28 -5.58 -18.99
CA ARG A 87 -7.59 -5.79 -17.57
C ARG A 87 -6.58 -5.13 -16.65
N MET A 88 -5.29 -5.21 -16.98
CA MET A 88 -4.23 -4.56 -16.20
C MET A 88 -4.41 -3.04 -16.19
N GLN A 89 -4.66 -2.42 -17.34
CA GLN A 89 -4.93 -0.98 -17.45
C GLN A 89 -6.20 -0.57 -16.69
N ALA A 90 -7.27 -1.34 -16.79
CA ALA A 90 -8.51 -1.07 -16.05
C ALA A 90 -8.29 -1.17 -14.52
N THR A 91 -7.48 -2.13 -14.07
CA THR A 91 -7.15 -2.28 -12.64
C THR A 91 -6.31 -1.10 -12.16
N GLU A 92 -5.35 -0.66 -12.94
CA GLU A 92 -4.50 0.49 -12.62
C GLU A 92 -5.32 1.79 -12.54
N ALA A 93 -6.19 2.03 -13.52
CA ALA A 93 -7.11 3.18 -13.51
C ALA A 93 -8.07 3.15 -12.30
N LEU A 94 -8.56 1.96 -11.92
CA LEU A 94 -9.40 1.80 -10.72
C LEU A 94 -8.62 2.10 -9.44
N LEU A 95 -7.37 1.68 -9.35
CA LEU A 95 -6.50 1.98 -8.21
C LEU A 95 -6.22 3.49 -8.09
N GLU A 96 -5.95 4.16 -9.21
CA GLU A 96 -5.79 5.62 -9.22
C GLU A 96 -7.07 6.35 -8.80
N ALA A 97 -8.21 5.95 -9.32
CA ALA A 97 -9.51 6.51 -8.93
C ALA A 97 -9.78 6.32 -7.44
N ARG A 98 -9.47 5.15 -6.88
CA ARG A 98 -9.61 4.89 -5.43
C ARG A 98 -8.66 5.73 -4.59
N LYS A 99 -7.39 5.92 -5.02
CA LYS A 99 -6.44 6.81 -4.35
C LYS A 99 -6.95 8.25 -4.32
N PHE A 100 -7.48 8.72 -5.44
CA PHE A 100 -8.04 10.08 -5.55
C PHE A 100 -9.29 10.26 -4.67
N ASP A 101 -10.17 9.27 -4.61
CA ASP A 101 -11.36 9.30 -3.76
C ASP A 101 -11.00 9.28 -2.27
N ALA A 102 -10.01 8.48 -1.89
CA ALA A 102 -9.47 8.46 -0.53
C ALA A 102 -8.84 9.81 -0.15
N PHE A 103 -8.06 10.42 -1.06
CA PHE A 103 -7.47 11.73 -0.86
C PHE A 103 -8.53 12.83 -0.69
N ASN A 104 -9.58 12.83 -1.50
CA ASN A 104 -10.67 13.80 -1.40
C ASN A 104 -11.42 13.68 -0.06
N LYS A 105 -11.70 12.45 0.39
CA LYS A 105 -12.35 12.20 1.69
C LYS A 105 -11.45 12.67 2.84
N MET A 106 -10.15 12.37 2.77
CA MET A 106 -9.18 12.85 3.76
C MET A 106 -9.10 14.37 3.80
N SER A 107 -9.04 15.02 2.63
CA SER A 107 -9.00 16.50 2.53
C SER A 107 -10.24 17.15 3.13
N ALA A 108 -11.43 16.60 2.88
CA ALA A 108 -12.68 17.10 3.46
C ALA A 108 -12.67 17.01 4.99
N PHE A 109 -12.13 15.90 5.54
CA PHE A 109 -12.02 15.70 6.98
C PHE A 109 -11.03 16.68 7.62
N VAL A 110 -9.86 16.87 7.01
CA VAL A 110 -8.84 17.84 7.48
C VAL A 110 -9.40 19.25 7.49
N VAL A 111 -10.13 19.66 6.44
CA VAL A 111 -10.77 20.97 6.37
C VAL A 111 -11.82 21.13 7.47
N HIS A 112 -12.61 20.09 7.76
CA HIS A 112 -13.59 20.11 8.86
C HIS A 112 -12.92 20.30 10.22
N ASP A 113 -11.85 19.55 10.51
CA ASP A 113 -11.12 19.64 11.78
C ASP A 113 -10.41 20.99 11.95
N LEU A 114 -9.78 21.51 10.87
CA LEU A 114 -9.22 22.86 10.87
C LEU A 114 -10.28 23.91 11.16
N LYS A 115 -11.48 23.80 10.56
CA LYS A 115 -12.60 24.69 10.85
C LYS A 115 -12.99 24.65 12.33
N ASN A 116 -13.02 23.49 12.96
CA ASN A 116 -13.32 23.33 14.38
C ASN A 116 -12.28 24.02 15.24
N ILE A 117 -10.98 23.80 14.96
CA ILE A 117 -9.87 24.47 15.69
C ILE A 117 -9.97 25.98 15.54
N VAL A 118 -10.17 26.50 14.33
CA VAL A 118 -10.33 27.92 14.08
C VAL A 118 -11.52 28.49 14.85
N THR A 119 -12.64 27.78 14.90
CA THR A 119 -13.84 28.20 15.64
C THR A 119 -13.58 28.26 17.14
N GLN A 120 -12.92 27.22 17.72
CA GLN A 120 -12.55 27.16 19.13
C GLN A 120 -11.62 28.34 19.51
N LEU A 121 -10.55 28.54 18.72
CA LEU A 121 -9.61 29.64 18.96
C LEU A 121 -10.29 31.05 18.81
N SER A 122 -11.20 31.18 17.86
CA SER A 122 -11.96 32.45 17.67
C SER A 122 -12.90 32.75 18.84
N LEU A 123 -13.57 31.73 19.39
CA LEU A 123 -14.40 31.86 20.60
C LEU A 123 -13.55 32.20 21.81
N LEU A 124 -12.40 31.57 21.95
CA LEU A 124 -11.44 31.80 23.03
C LEU A 124 -10.95 33.25 23.01
N LEU A 125 -10.55 33.76 21.85
CA LEU A 125 -10.14 35.17 21.68
C LEU A 125 -11.26 36.14 22.06
N ARG A 126 -12.50 35.88 21.63
CA ARG A 126 -13.66 36.73 21.97
C ARG A 126 -13.95 36.73 23.48
N ASN A 127 -13.79 35.60 24.15
CA ASN A 127 -13.99 35.48 25.58
C ASN A 127 -12.83 36.08 26.36
N ALA A 128 -11.61 36.08 25.84
CA ALA A 128 -10.44 36.67 26.46
C ALA A 128 -10.59 38.21 26.66
N GLU A 129 -11.29 38.90 25.77
CA GLU A 129 -11.59 40.33 25.93
C GLU A 129 -12.42 40.63 27.18
N ARG A 130 -13.30 39.67 27.61
CA ARG A 130 -14.22 39.86 28.73
C ARG A 130 -13.71 39.29 30.06
N HIS A 131 -12.87 38.27 30.00
CA HIS A 131 -12.43 37.50 31.17
C HIS A 131 -10.91 37.52 31.38
N ARG A 132 -10.22 38.53 30.84
CA ARG A 132 -8.76 38.66 30.81
C ARG A 132 -8.11 38.53 32.20
N ASP A 133 -8.76 39.01 33.24
CA ASP A 133 -8.20 39.07 34.61
C ASP A 133 -8.64 37.87 35.49
N ASN A 134 -9.37 36.91 34.95
CA ASN A 134 -9.77 35.68 35.64
C ASN A 134 -8.69 34.60 35.55
N PRO A 135 -8.04 34.20 36.66
CA PRO A 135 -6.96 33.16 36.63
C PRO A 135 -7.44 31.79 36.11
N GLU A 136 -8.66 31.37 36.44
CA GLU A 136 -9.22 30.10 35.94
C GLU A 136 -9.39 30.12 34.43
N PHE A 137 -9.90 31.25 33.89
CA PHE A 137 -10.02 31.43 32.45
C PHE A 137 -8.66 31.44 31.76
N GLN A 138 -7.62 32.05 32.36
CA GLN A 138 -6.25 32.01 31.79
C GLN A 138 -5.71 30.59 31.69
N GLN A 139 -5.94 29.76 32.70
CA GLN A 139 -5.52 28.38 32.71
C GLN A 139 -6.24 27.52 31.64
N ASP A 140 -7.57 27.66 31.55
CA ASP A 140 -8.38 27.01 30.51
C ASP A 140 -7.97 27.47 29.10
N MET A 141 -7.63 28.75 28.94
CA MET A 141 -7.14 29.31 27.71
C MET A 141 -5.83 28.63 27.26
N LEU A 142 -4.85 28.48 28.16
CA LEU A 142 -3.58 27.85 27.87
C LEU A 142 -3.77 26.36 27.48
N MET A 143 -4.60 25.63 28.22
CA MET A 143 -4.91 24.24 27.90
C MET A 143 -5.60 24.09 26.54
N THR A 144 -6.54 24.99 26.20
CA THR A 144 -7.22 24.98 24.90
C THR A 144 -6.28 25.29 23.75
N VAL A 145 -5.34 26.22 23.92
CA VAL A 145 -4.31 26.55 22.92
C VAL A 145 -3.37 25.36 22.75
N GLU A 146 -2.88 24.77 23.84
CA GLU A 146 -2.00 23.58 23.81
C GLU A 146 -2.65 22.42 23.08
N HIS A 147 -3.90 22.11 23.41
CA HIS A 147 -4.67 21.06 22.73
C HIS A 147 -4.88 21.36 21.22
N SER A 148 -5.15 22.62 20.89
CA SER A 148 -5.33 23.07 19.50
C SER A 148 -4.03 22.91 18.68
N VAL A 149 -2.87 23.27 19.28
CA VAL A 149 -1.55 23.11 18.66
C VAL A 149 -1.22 21.65 18.43
N GLU A 150 -1.46 20.79 19.43
CA GLU A 150 -1.22 19.37 19.29
C GLU A 150 -2.11 18.74 18.22
N ARG A 151 -3.39 19.14 18.16
CA ARG A 151 -4.32 18.68 17.11
C ARG A 151 -3.87 19.12 15.72
N MET A 152 -3.39 20.37 15.55
CA MET A 152 -2.83 20.84 14.29
C MET A 152 -1.56 20.06 13.88
N ARG A 153 -0.68 19.73 14.85
CA ARG A 153 0.50 18.89 14.58
C ARG A 153 0.11 17.51 14.06
N GLN A 154 -0.89 16.89 14.68
CA GLN A 154 -1.40 15.58 14.24
C GLN A 154 -1.96 15.64 12.81
N LEU A 155 -2.76 16.66 12.49
CA LEU A 155 -3.29 16.86 11.13
C LEU A 155 -2.18 17.09 10.10
N MET A 156 -1.14 17.87 10.44
CA MET A 156 0.02 18.08 9.55
C MET A 156 0.82 16.80 9.33
N MET A 157 1.02 15.97 10.36
CA MET A 157 1.67 14.67 10.22
C MET A 157 0.89 13.77 9.25
N GLN A 158 -0.42 13.70 9.40
CA GLN A 158 -1.29 12.89 8.55
C GLN A 158 -1.25 13.33 7.07
N LEU A 159 -1.22 14.64 6.78
CA LEU A 159 -1.08 15.16 5.42
C LEU A 159 0.31 14.86 4.81
N ARG A 160 1.35 14.89 5.63
CA ARG A 160 2.73 14.64 5.20
C ARG A 160 2.99 13.15 4.89
N GLU A 161 2.25 12.25 5.52
CA GLU A 161 2.38 10.81 5.38
C GLU A 161 2.04 10.29 3.98
N GLY A 162 1.15 10.97 3.24
CA GLY A 162 0.84 10.64 1.84
C GLY A 162 1.89 11.04 0.81
N ALA A 163 2.91 11.81 1.18
CA ALA A 163 3.83 12.46 0.22
C ALA A 163 5.27 11.92 0.21
N THR A 164 5.64 10.99 1.11
CA THR A 164 7.02 10.50 1.18
C THR A 164 7.20 9.32 0.21
N PRO A 165 8.06 9.44 -0.83
CA PRO A 165 8.39 8.30 -1.67
C PRO A 165 9.06 7.21 -0.80
N PRO A 166 8.77 5.92 -1.02
CA PRO A 166 9.41 4.85 -0.28
C PRO A 166 10.91 4.86 -0.61
N GLY A 167 11.74 5.08 0.41
CA GLY A 167 13.18 4.84 0.33
C GLY A 167 13.47 3.38 -0.01
N THR A 168 14.71 3.03 -0.29
CA THR A 168 15.10 1.65 -0.59
C THR A 168 14.80 0.75 0.62
N ALA A 169 14.01 -0.31 0.41
CA ALA A 169 13.73 -1.29 1.47
C ALA A 169 15.03 -1.99 1.90
N CYS A 170 15.36 -1.96 3.18
CA CYS A 170 16.55 -2.58 3.77
C CYS A 170 16.16 -3.57 4.88
N GLY A 171 17.15 -4.28 5.41
CA GLY A 171 16.96 -5.11 6.60
C GLY A 171 16.69 -4.25 7.82
N VAL A 172 15.56 -4.44 8.48
CA VAL A 172 15.12 -3.67 9.64
C VAL A 172 15.07 -4.57 10.86
N GLN A 173 15.79 -4.20 11.93
CA GLN A 173 15.76 -4.90 13.21
C GLN A 173 14.45 -4.59 13.94
N LEU A 174 13.63 -5.62 14.15
CA LEU A 174 12.35 -5.50 14.84
C LEU A 174 12.52 -5.17 16.32
N THR A 175 13.57 -5.71 16.94
CA THR A 175 13.91 -5.47 18.32
C THR A 175 14.15 -3.98 18.61
N ASP A 176 14.91 -3.29 17.74
CA ASP A 176 15.21 -1.87 17.91
C ASP A 176 13.97 -1.00 17.83
N ILE A 177 13.03 -1.36 16.94
CA ILE A 177 11.75 -0.68 16.81
C ILE A 177 10.92 -0.86 18.09
N ILE A 178 10.79 -2.09 18.57
CA ILE A 178 10.01 -2.41 19.76
C ILE A 178 10.59 -1.69 20.99
N ASP A 179 11.91 -1.65 21.15
CA ASP A 179 12.56 -0.94 22.24
C ASP A 179 12.36 0.58 22.20
N ARG A 180 12.42 1.20 21.01
CA ARG A 180 12.10 2.64 20.85
C ARG A 180 10.65 2.94 21.25
N ILE A 181 9.70 2.11 20.82
CA ILE A 181 8.30 2.27 21.18
C ILE A 181 8.13 2.16 22.70
N ARG A 182 8.75 1.16 23.34
CA ARG A 182 8.73 1.01 24.81
C ARG A 182 9.21 2.28 25.51
N GLN A 183 10.38 2.78 25.12
CA GLN A 183 10.95 3.98 25.73
C GLN A 183 10.06 5.20 25.56
N SER A 184 9.45 5.35 24.38
CA SER A 184 8.50 6.42 24.08
C SER A 184 7.27 6.36 24.98
N LYS A 185 6.67 5.17 25.16
CA LYS A 185 5.46 4.99 26.00
C LYS A 185 5.75 5.13 27.49
N MET A 186 6.90 4.66 27.96
CA MET A 186 7.34 4.88 29.35
C MET A 186 7.48 6.37 29.68
N LYS A 187 8.01 7.19 28.77
CA LYS A 187 8.10 8.65 28.95
C LYS A 187 6.72 9.32 29.06
N GLN A 188 5.69 8.70 28.49
CA GLN A 188 4.30 9.14 28.57
C GLN A 188 3.54 8.60 29.80
N GLY A 189 4.25 7.91 30.72
CA GLY A 189 3.67 7.32 31.93
C GLY A 189 2.82 6.07 31.71
N ARG A 190 2.91 5.43 30.51
CA ARG A 190 2.16 4.22 30.15
C ARG A 190 3.10 3.01 30.11
N THR A 191 2.71 1.94 30.79
CA THR A 191 3.48 0.69 30.82
C THR A 191 2.99 -0.28 29.76
N VAL A 192 3.95 -0.87 29.04
CA VAL A 192 3.69 -1.92 28.03
C VAL A 192 4.65 -3.06 28.33
N ASP A 193 4.10 -4.25 28.58
CA ASP A 193 4.89 -5.47 28.81
C ASP A 193 5.55 -5.91 27.50
N MET A 194 6.83 -6.26 27.51
CA MET A 194 7.53 -6.69 26.31
C MET A 194 8.25 -8.02 26.52
N THR A 195 8.04 -8.93 25.57
CA THR A 195 8.67 -10.25 25.53
C THR A 195 9.34 -10.46 24.19
N ILE A 196 10.68 -10.42 24.17
CA ILE A 196 11.47 -10.62 22.96
C ILE A 196 12.21 -11.93 23.11
N SER A 197 11.89 -12.93 22.28
CA SER A 197 12.52 -14.25 22.31
C SER A 197 13.84 -14.27 21.52
N GLU A 198 13.91 -13.55 20.40
CA GLU A 198 15.07 -13.51 19.52
C GLU A 198 15.19 -12.15 18.84
N HIS A 199 16.43 -11.78 18.45
CA HIS A 199 16.69 -10.62 17.60
C HIS A 199 16.37 -10.96 16.15
N LEU A 200 15.30 -10.41 15.61
CA LEU A 200 14.78 -10.72 14.27
C LEU A 200 14.78 -9.48 13.39
N ALA A 201 15.14 -9.67 12.13
CA ALA A 201 15.07 -8.65 11.11
C ALA A 201 14.04 -9.01 10.00
N THR A 202 13.39 -7.99 9.45
CA THR A 202 12.52 -8.10 8.28
C THR A 202 12.97 -7.14 7.19
N ARG A 203 12.50 -7.34 5.96
CA ARG A 203 12.75 -6.41 4.85
C ARG A 203 11.69 -5.33 4.82
N GLY A 204 12.09 -4.06 4.93
CA GLY A 204 11.12 -2.97 4.91
C GLY A 204 11.74 -1.60 5.13
N HIS A 205 10.89 -0.63 5.50
CA HIS A 205 11.28 0.73 5.87
C HIS A 205 11.09 0.90 7.38
N ALA A 206 12.17 1.19 8.10
CA ALA A 206 12.17 1.26 9.56
C ALA A 206 11.10 2.22 10.11
N GLU A 207 11.03 3.43 9.55
CA GLU A 207 10.07 4.46 9.98
C GLU A 207 8.61 4.06 9.77
N ARG A 208 8.29 3.43 8.61
CA ARG A 208 6.92 2.97 8.33
C ARG A 208 6.53 1.80 9.24
N LEU A 209 7.46 0.87 9.48
CA LEU A 209 7.22 -0.28 10.34
C LEU A 209 7.06 0.13 11.81
N GLU A 210 7.90 1.07 12.28
CA GLU A 210 7.78 1.67 13.62
C GLU A 210 6.42 2.35 13.80
N ARG A 211 5.95 3.07 12.79
CA ARG A 211 4.62 3.70 12.79
C ARG A 211 3.50 2.66 12.91
N VAL A 212 3.56 1.59 12.11
CA VAL A 212 2.56 0.51 12.19
C VAL A 212 2.49 -0.07 13.59
N ILE A 213 3.63 -0.50 14.15
CA ILE A 213 3.67 -1.12 15.48
C ILE A 213 3.25 -0.11 16.56
N SER A 214 3.74 1.15 16.48
CA SER A 214 3.36 2.22 17.41
C SER A 214 1.86 2.51 17.38
N HIS A 215 1.25 2.51 16.20
CA HIS A 215 -0.19 2.70 16.04
C HIS A 215 -0.99 1.54 16.66
N LEU A 216 -0.56 0.29 16.46
CA LEU A 216 -1.20 -0.87 17.10
C LEU A 216 -1.09 -0.82 18.61
N VAL A 217 0.08 -0.46 19.16
CA VAL A 217 0.29 -0.28 20.60
C VAL A 217 -0.57 0.86 21.14
N GLN A 218 -0.69 1.98 20.40
CA GLN A 218 -1.56 3.09 20.82
C GLN A 218 -3.02 2.67 20.84
N ASN A 219 -3.49 1.91 19.84
CA ASN A 219 -4.84 1.39 19.81
C ASN A 219 -5.13 0.46 21.00
N ALA A 220 -4.19 -0.40 21.36
CA ALA A 220 -4.28 -1.25 22.52
C ALA A 220 -4.38 -0.44 23.83
N LEU A 221 -3.52 0.58 23.99
CA LEU A 221 -3.54 1.48 25.14
C LEU A 221 -4.84 2.29 25.25
N ASP A 222 -5.38 2.75 24.12
CA ASP A 222 -6.64 3.51 24.07
C ASP A 222 -7.88 2.66 24.38
N ALA A 223 -7.80 1.35 24.11
CA ALA A 223 -8.89 0.39 24.37
C ALA A 223 -8.87 -0.20 25.78
N THR A 224 -7.78 0.06 26.53
CA THR A 224 -7.51 -0.58 27.82
C THR A 224 -7.55 0.46 28.94
N ASP A 225 -8.29 0.15 30.01
CA ASP A 225 -8.35 0.96 31.22
C ASP A 225 -7.01 0.96 31.96
N GLU A 226 -6.86 1.82 33.00
CA GLU A 226 -5.60 2.00 33.75
C GLU A 226 -5.13 0.70 34.44
N ASP A 227 -6.06 -0.15 34.89
CA ASP A 227 -5.78 -1.44 35.54
C ASP A 227 -5.56 -2.59 34.56
N GLY A 228 -5.77 -2.36 33.24
CA GLY A 228 -5.63 -3.37 32.22
C GLY A 228 -4.18 -3.55 31.76
N ARG A 229 -3.94 -4.61 30.98
CA ARG A 229 -2.60 -4.97 30.47
C ARG A 229 -2.49 -4.78 28.97
N VAL A 230 -1.37 -4.21 28.55
CA VAL A 230 -0.97 -4.15 27.13
C VAL A 230 0.41 -4.78 27.01
N TRP A 231 0.58 -5.66 26.03
CA TRP A 231 1.86 -6.33 25.79
C TRP A 231 2.23 -6.38 24.31
N VAL A 232 3.55 -6.49 24.08
CA VAL A 232 4.13 -6.76 22.76
C VAL A 232 5.04 -7.96 22.88
N SER A 233 4.88 -8.95 22.00
CA SER A 233 5.80 -10.08 21.92
C SER A 233 6.43 -10.18 20.52
N LEU A 234 7.70 -10.58 20.48
CA LEU A 234 8.43 -10.89 19.26
C LEU A 234 8.97 -12.31 19.35
N LYS A 235 8.57 -13.16 18.41
CA LYS A 235 8.99 -14.56 18.35
C LYS A 235 9.20 -14.99 16.89
N ARG A 236 10.03 -16.02 16.72
CA ARG A 236 10.25 -16.67 15.43
C ARG A 236 9.29 -17.84 15.26
N HIS A 237 8.75 -17.98 14.07
CA HIS A 237 8.01 -19.17 13.65
C HIS A 237 8.42 -19.57 12.22
N GLY A 238 9.30 -20.57 12.13
CA GLY A 238 9.89 -20.99 10.87
C GLY A 238 10.70 -19.87 10.19
N ASP A 239 10.31 -19.49 9.00
CA ASP A 239 10.91 -18.41 8.19
C ASP A 239 10.21 -17.04 8.38
N ARG A 240 9.38 -16.90 9.42
CA ARG A 240 8.60 -15.71 9.72
C ARG A 240 8.95 -15.15 11.09
N ALA A 241 8.94 -13.81 11.19
CA ALA A 241 8.91 -13.09 12.46
C ALA A 241 7.45 -12.81 12.82
N ILE A 242 7.07 -13.12 14.04
CA ILE A 242 5.74 -12.86 14.59
C ILE A 242 5.85 -11.76 15.63
N VAL A 243 5.19 -10.62 15.36
CA VAL A 243 4.99 -9.56 16.34
C VAL A 243 3.54 -9.59 16.79
N GLU A 244 3.30 -9.81 18.07
CA GLU A 244 1.98 -9.78 18.66
C GLU A 244 1.83 -8.54 19.53
N VAL A 245 0.76 -7.80 19.33
CA VAL A 245 0.33 -6.69 20.20
C VAL A 245 -1.01 -7.07 20.79
N GLY A 246 -1.07 -7.21 22.11
CA GLY A 246 -2.29 -7.64 22.80
C GLY A 246 -2.69 -6.67 23.90
N ASP A 247 -3.98 -6.67 24.18
CA ASP A 247 -4.61 -5.89 25.25
C ASP A 247 -5.72 -6.68 25.97
N THR A 248 -6.05 -6.25 27.18
CA THR A 248 -7.17 -6.74 27.96
C THR A 248 -8.33 -5.73 28.00
N GLY A 249 -8.46 -4.89 26.97
CA GLY A 249 -9.43 -3.80 26.91
C GLY A 249 -10.83 -4.26 26.48
N GLN A 250 -11.59 -3.29 25.96
CA GLN A 250 -13.01 -3.48 25.61
C GLN A 250 -13.25 -4.50 24.48
N GLY A 251 -12.24 -4.81 23.66
CA GLY A 251 -12.38 -5.71 22.52
C GLY A 251 -13.27 -5.17 21.40
N MET A 252 -13.55 -6.03 20.42
CA MET A 252 -14.36 -5.73 19.24
C MET A 252 -15.28 -6.90 18.90
N SER A 253 -16.46 -6.59 18.31
CA SER A 253 -17.38 -7.61 17.80
C SER A 253 -16.83 -8.27 16.52
N GLU A 254 -17.20 -9.54 16.28
CA GLU A 254 -16.82 -10.26 15.06
C GLU A 254 -17.31 -9.55 13.78
N GLU A 255 -18.51 -8.94 13.84
CA GLU A 255 -19.07 -8.17 12.73
C GLU A 255 -18.20 -6.96 12.39
N PHE A 256 -17.73 -6.21 13.40
CA PHE A 256 -16.86 -5.06 13.18
C PHE A 256 -15.52 -5.48 12.57
N ILE A 257 -14.92 -6.57 13.05
CA ILE A 257 -13.64 -7.09 12.54
C ILE A 257 -13.77 -7.47 11.07
N ARG A 258 -14.82 -8.23 10.72
CA ARG A 258 -15.04 -8.72 9.35
C ARG A 258 -15.40 -7.61 8.37
N ASP A 259 -16.30 -6.71 8.78
CA ASP A 259 -16.96 -5.81 7.83
C ASP A 259 -16.41 -4.37 7.83
N ARG A 260 -15.71 -3.95 8.92
CA ARG A 260 -15.33 -2.54 9.10
C ARG A 260 -13.86 -2.28 9.42
N LEU A 261 -13.18 -3.12 10.20
CA LEU A 261 -11.86 -2.85 10.79
C LEU A 261 -10.80 -2.43 9.74
N PHE A 262 -10.77 -3.11 8.59
CA PHE A 262 -9.82 -2.85 7.53
C PHE A 262 -10.39 -2.03 6.36
N LYS A 263 -11.54 -1.39 6.56
CA LYS A 263 -12.07 -0.41 5.60
C LYS A 263 -11.64 1.00 6.02
N PRO A 264 -11.17 1.82 5.08
CA PRO A 264 -10.77 3.19 5.41
C PRO A 264 -11.99 3.99 5.91
N PHE A 265 -11.73 4.91 6.84
CA PHE A 265 -12.73 5.80 7.45
C PHE A 265 -13.78 5.08 8.33
N GLN A 266 -13.47 3.91 8.84
CA GLN A 266 -14.29 3.21 9.81
C GLN A 266 -13.60 3.24 11.18
N SER A 267 -14.24 3.87 12.17
CA SER A 267 -13.73 4.00 13.52
C SER A 267 -14.87 3.92 14.54
N THR A 268 -14.64 3.28 15.67
CA THR A 268 -15.51 3.34 16.84
C THR A 268 -15.14 4.52 17.76
N LYS A 269 -13.98 5.16 17.55
CA LYS A 269 -13.49 6.28 18.35
C LYS A 269 -14.01 7.60 17.78
N GLN A 270 -14.54 8.49 18.63
CA GLN A 270 -15.04 9.81 18.24
C GLN A 270 -13.96 10.71 17.60
N ALA A 271 -12.69 10.54 17.97
CA ALA A 271 -11.56 11.33 17.47
C ALA A 271 -10.65 10.58 16.48
N GLY A 272 -10.99 9.35 16.07
CA GLY A 272 -10.17 8.52 15.18
C GLY A 272 -10.66 8.54 13.74
N MET A 273 -9.78 8.84 12.76
CA MET A 273 -10.12 8.85 11.33
C MET A 273 -10.44 7.46 10.75
N GLY A 274 -10.14 6.36 11.46
CA GLY A 274 -10.35 5.00 10.95
C GLY A 274 -9.46 4.63 9.75
N ILE A 275 -8.30 5.29 9.58
CA ILE A 275 -7.37 5.03 8.47
C ILE A 275 -6.22 4.11 8.92
N GLY A 276 -5.78 4.24 10.17
CA GLY A 276 -4.55 3.59 10.64
C GLY A 276 -4.56 2.06 10.57
N ALA A 277 -5.68 1.39 10.85
CA ALA A 277 -5.79 -0.07 10.70
C ALA A 277 -5.69 -0.49 9.22
N TYR A 278 -6.32 0.26 8.32
CA TYR A 278 -6.26 0.03 6.89
C TYR A 278 -4.83 0.21 6.34
N GLU A 279 -4.16 1.33 6.67
CA GLU A 279 -2.78 1.60 6.25
C GLU A 279 -1.79 0.58 6.80
N SER A 280 -1.97 0.19 8.07
CA SER A 280 -1.16 -0.86 8.69
C SER A 280 -1.28 -2.19 7.94
N ALA A 281 -2.51 -2.63 7.65
CA ALA A 281 -2.75 -3.86 6.92
C ALA A 281 -2.23 -3.79 5.48
N GLN A 282 -2.35 -2.64 4.82
CA GLN A 282 -1.84 -2.43 3.47
C GLN A 282 -0.31 -2.52 3.44
N TYR A 283 0.38 -1.79 4.34
CA TYR A 283 1.83 -1.79 4.37
C TYR A 283 2.41 -3.17 4.69
N ILE A 284 1.83 -3.89 5.64
CA ILE A 284 2.26 -5.26 5.96
C ILE A 284 2.11 -6.19 4.75
N ARG A 285 1.02 -6.08 3.96
CA ARG A 285 0.86 -6.85 2.71
C ARG A 285 1.88 -6.46 1.64
N GLU A 286 2.19 -5.16 1.48
CA GLU A 286 3.23 -4.68 0.55
C GLU A 286 4.60 -5.30 0.85
N MET A 287 4.88 -5.60 2.13
CA MET A 287 6.09 -6.28 2.59
C MET A 287 6.05 -7.81 2.41
N GLY A 288 4.96 -8.38 1.88
CA GLY A 288 4.76 -9.83 1.80
C GLY A 288 4.44 -10.49 3.14
N GLY A 289 3.98 -9.69 4.10
CA GLY A 289 3.50 -10.12 5.40
C GLY A 289 1.98 -10.24 5.47
N GLU A 290 1.47 -10.60 6.65
CA GLU A 290 0.05 -10.73 6.96
C GLU A 290 -0.26 -10.07 8.29
N LEU A 291 -1.42 -9.43 8.42
CA LEU A 291 -1.94 -8.88 9.66
C LEU A 291 -3.23 -9.61 10.02
N GLN A 292 -3.24 -10.26 11.18
CA GLN A 292 -4.38 -11.00 11.71
C GLN A 292 -4.87 -10.32 12.99
N VAL A 293 -6.20 -10.37 13.24
CA VAL A 293 -6.84 -9.81 14.44
C VAL A 293 -7.75 -10.85 15.05
N ALA A 294 -7.53 -11.13 16.33
CA ALA A 294 -8.43 -11.90 17.17
C ALA A 294 -8.93 -11.00 18.32
N SER A 295 -10.22 -10.80 18.44
CA SER A 295 -10.81 -9.96 19.49
C SER A 295 -12.14 -10.49 19.94
N GLN A 296 -12.47 -10.23 21.20
CA GLN A 296 -13.77 -10.53 21.80
C GLN A 296 -14.17 -9.38 22.71
N GLU A 297 -15.42 -8.94 22.59
CA GLU A 297 -15.97 -7.88 23.44
C GLU A 297 -15.80 -8.20 24.92
N GLY A 298 -15.27 -7.26 25.70
CA GLY A 298 -14.98 -7.39 27.12
C GLY A 298 -13.77 -8.26 27.50
N LYS A 299 -13.01 -8.81 26.51
CA LYS A 299 -11.83 -9.64 26.79
C LYS A 299 -10.53 -9.08 26.21
N GLY A 300 -10.64 -8.11 25.31
CA GLY A 300 -9.51 -7.48 24.68
C GLY A 300 -9.26 -7.91 23.24
N THR A 301 -8.10 -7.52 22.73
CA THR A 301 -7.68 -7.73 21.32
C THR A 301 -6.28 -8.28 21.26
N LEU A 302 -6.03 -9.17 20.32
CA LEU A 302 -4.71 -9.64 19.91
C LEU A 302 -4.52 -9.35 18.42
N VAL A 303 -3.56 -8.50 18.08
CA VAL A 303 -3.16 -8.23 16.71
C VAL A 303 -1.83 -8.92 16.45
N THR A 304 -1.78 -9.74 15.41
CA THR A 304 -0.59 -10.52 15.02
C THR A 304 -0.08 -10.05 13.66
N LEU A 305 1.17 -9.58 13.62
CA LEU A 305 1.91 -9.27 12.40
C LEU A 305 2.81 -10.45 12.05
N ILE A 306 2.64 -11.01 10.87
CA ILE A 306 3.45 -12.12 10.34
C ILE A 306 4.33 -11.53 9.24
N LEU A 307 5.64 -11.44 9.46
CA LEU A 307 6.58 -10.78 8.56
C LEU A 307 7.60 -11.78 8.02
N PRO A 308 8.02 -11.68 6.75
CA PRO A 308 9.11 -12.50 6.23
C PRO A 308 10.42 -12.11 6.92
N LEU A 309 11.22 -13.11 7.33
CA LEU A 309 12.54 -12.86 7.87
C LEU A 309 13.48 -12.33 6.78
N PHE A 310 14.27 -11.34 7.13
CA PHE A 310 15.38 -10.87 6.31
C PHE A 310 16.66 -11.60 6.77
N ASN A 311 17.04 -12.64 6.04
CA ASN A 311 18.36 -13.23 6.20
C ASN A 311 19.32 -12.37 5.38
N ALA A 312 20.16 -11.59 6.04
CA ALA A 312 21.34 -11.03 5.40
C ALA A 312 22.19 -12.24 4.96
N VAL A 313 22.24 -12.52 3.66
CA VAL A 313 23.22 -13.45 3.08
C VAL A 313 24.57 -12.85 3.45
N THR A 314 25.24 -13.47 4.41
CA THR A 314 26.57 -13.07 4.82
C THR A 314 27.48 -13.25 3.61
N ARG A 315 28.34 -12.29 3.31
CA ARG A 315 29.31 -12.36 2.19
C ARG A 315 30.20 -13.62 2.20
N SER A 316 30.19 -14.42 3.27
CA SER A 316 30.83 -15.72 3.37
C SER A 316 30.19 -16.80 2.48
N ASP A 317 28.88 -16.74 2.25
CA ASP A 317 28.18 -17.78 1.46
C ASP A 317 28.38 -17.62 -0.05
N LEU A 318 28.81 -16.42 -0.51
CA LEU A 318 29.16 -16.16 -1.91
C LEU A 318 30.59 -16.60 -2.26
N GLN A 319 31.49 -16.76 -1.27
CA GLN A 319 32.86 -17.23 -1.52
C GLN A 319 33.02 -18.75 -1.57
N GLU A 320 32.06 -19.50 -1.04
CA GLU A 320 32.06 -20.98 -1.17
C GLU A 320 31.53 -21.47 -2.51
N THR A 321 30.65 -20.68 -3.18
CA THR A 321 30.08 -21.06 -4.48
C THR A 321 31.03 -20.76 -5.66
N GLU A 322 32.06 -19.92 -5.47
CA GLU A 322 33.09 -19.67 -6.49
C GLU A 322 34.31 -20.61 -6.39
N ARG A 323 34.32 -21.55 -5.43
CA ARG A 323 35.41 -22.54 -5.21
C ARG A 323 35.04 -23.98 -5.53
N THR A 324 33.86 -24.22 -6.09
CA THR A 324 33.42 -25.52 -6.61
C THR A 324 33.20 -25.48 -8.09
#